data_7861ceb354cdc5ceed7fcd2c46925c3e
#
_entry.id   7861ceb354cdc5ceed7fcd2c46925c3e
#
_cell.length_a   1.000
_cell.length_b   1.000
_cell.length_c   1.000
_cell.angle_alpha   90.00
_cell.angle_beta   90.00
_cell.angle_gamma   90.00
#
_symmetry.space_group_name_H-M   'P 1'
#
loop_
_entity.id
_entity.type
_entity.pdbx_description
1 polymer ?
#
loop_
_entity_poly.entity_id
_entity_poly.type
_entity_poly.pdbx_seq_one_letter_code
_entity_poly.pdbx_strand_id
1 'polypeptide(L)'
;MENIDLDEFQNAIINLAPFVKNTPMDHFQDNIYLKRESQQTTGSFKWRGVLYCVMNAFKELENQTINEQKPYYLVTQSTGNHGIALIHAVKVMKEHYGELYPHERKWKQIYPCVFGNIHIQPSKYEKMQKEIMDYGKDHHCLFDCSSRNYAEALEKREQFLRIHQGKYMSHGGKDIMTGYGSLAKEVLEQIPEDKTITMICAIGAGGPIGLGAYFQYFPRCKLIVAQSNEFDAFVRSLESGKMEYNNAICAPELSDGIAVDKPEEHSLYLAKKLNIQGISVNSSYVKEIHKRTKLGGSSCISLASLKKFQIETDVVVILDCEGNY
;
A
#
# COMPACT_ATOMS: atom_id res chain seq x y z
N MET A 1 14.83 13.89 5.28
CA MET A 1 13.86 13.16 4.43
C MET A 1 13.53 14.02 3.22
N GLU A 2 13.54 13.42 2.04
CA GLU A 2 13.38 14.13 0.77
C GLU A 2 11.92 14.27 0.38
N ASN A 3 11.59 15.34 -0.35
CA ASN A 3 10.31 15.44 -1.04
C ASN A 3 10.30 14.48 -2.24
N ILE A 4 9.12 14.25 -2.77
CA ILE A 4 8.92 13.60 -4.07
C ILE A 4 8.58 14.72 -5.05
N ASP A 5 9.40 14.94 -6.07
CA ASP A 5 9.12 15.94 -7.08
C ASP A 5 8.18 15.44 -8.18
N LEU A 6 7.69 16.36 -9.00
CA LEU A 6 6.72 16.03 -10.03
C LEU A 6 7.31 15.11 -11.10
N ASP A 7 8.58 15.28 -11.44
CA ASP A 7 9.27 14.46 -12.44
C ASP A 7 9.42 13.01 -11.98
N GLU A 8 9.69 12.81 -10.68
CA GLU A 8 9.71 11.46 -10.09
C GLU A 8 8.35 10.78 -10.21
N PHE A 9 7.25 11.51 -9.96
CA PHE A 9 5.90 10.98 -10.16
C PHE A 9 5.61 10.69 -11.63
N GLN A 10 5.98 11.58 -12.55
CA GLN A 10 5.77 11.36 -13.99
C GLN A 10 6.51 10.13 -14.49
N ASN A 11 7.76 9.95 -14.07
CA ASN A 11 8.54 8.76 -14.37
C ASN A 11 7.88 7.48 -13.83
N ALA A 12 7.37 7.50 -12.59
CA ALA A 12 6.66 6.37 -12.01
C ALA A 12 5.39 6.03 -12.79
N ILE A 13 4.62 7.04 -13.19
CA ILE A 13 3.39 6.88 -13.97
C ILE A 13 3.68 6.21 -15.31
N ILE A 14 4.71 6.68 -16.05
CA ILE A 14 5.12 6.12 -17.32
C ILE A 14 5.55 4.65 -17.17
N ASN A 15 6.38 4.37 -16.18
CA ASN A 15 6.90 3.01 -15.92
C ASN A 15 5.81 2.04 -15.50
N LEU A 16 4.82 2.49 -14.72
CA LEU A 16 3.72 1.66 -14.24
C LEU A 16 2.63 1.43 -15.30
N ALA A 17 2.48 2.31 -16.29
CA ALA A 17 1.38 2.26 -17.26
C ALA A 17 1.16 0.90 -17.95
N PRO A 18 2.20 0.10 -18.31
CA PRO A 18 2.00 -1.22 -18.90
C PRO A 18 1.44 -2.27 -17.95
N PHE A 19 1.52 -2.05 -16.63
CA PHE A 19 1.28 -3.07 -15.61
C PHE A 19 0.06 -2.78 -14.71
N VAL A 20 -0.43 -1.54 -14.70
CA VAL A 20 -1.56 -1.13 -13.85
C VAL A 20 -2.82 -0.94 -14.69
N LYS A 21 -3.95 -1.31 -14.12
CA LYS A 21 -5.26 -1.08 -14.74
C LYS A 21 -5.72 0.34 -14.41
N ASN A 22 -6.34 1.01 -15.38
CA ASN A 22 -7.16 2.18 -15.10
C ASN A 22 -8.46 1.68 -14.45
N THR A 23 -8.65 1.99 -13.16
CA THR A 23 -9.79 1.48 -12.41
C THR A 23 -11.00 2.42 -12.49
N PRO A 24 -12.25 1.89 -12.45
CA PRO A 24 -13.43 2.72 -12.51
C PRO A 24 -13.56 3.69 -11.34
N MET A 25 -14.29 4.78 -11.60
CA MET A 25 -14.81 5.69 -10.58
C MET A 25 -16.33 5.61 -10.60
N ASP A 26 -16.90 4.91 -9.62
CA ASP A 26 -18.34 4.69 -9.55
C ASP A 26 -19.01 5.75 -8.69
N HIS A 27 -20.14 6.32 -9.17
CA HIS A 27 -20.97 7.17 -8.34
C HIS A 27 -21.57 6.36 -7.19
N PHE A 28 -21.45 6.87 -5.96
CA PHE A 28 -21.94 6.20 -4.76
C PHE A 28 -23.23 6.87 -4.23
N GLN A 29 -23.16 8.14 -3.91
CA GLN A 29 -24.30 8.96 -3.51
C GLN A 29 -23.92 10.44 -3.55
N ASP A 30 -24.86 11.34 -3.79
CA ASP A 30 -24.67 12.79 -3.84
C ASP A 30 -23.43 13.17 -4.71
N ASN A 31 -22.44 13.84 -4.13
CA ASN A 31 -21.15 14.15 -4.78
C ASN A 31 -20.03 13.17 -4.41
N ILE A 32 -20.36 11.97 -3.89
CA ILE A 32 -19.41 10.96 -3.41
C ILE A 32 -19.25 9.87 -4.46
N TYR A 33 -18.00 9.56 -4.77
CA TYR A 33 -17.59 8.55 -5.72
C TYR A 33 -16.65 7.54 -5.08
N LEU A 34 -16.68 6.29 -5.57
CA LEU A 34 -15.76 5.22 -5.17
C LEU A 34 -14.72 5.01 -6.27
N LYS A 35 -13.45 5.22 -5.98
CA LYS A 35 -12.34 4.82 -6.85
C LYS A 35 -12.03 3.34 -6.61
N ARG A 36 -12.34 2.47 -7.58
CA ARG A 36 -12.46 1.01 -7.45
C ARG A 36 -11.11 0.30 -7.52
N GLU A 37 -10.18 0.62 -6.63
CA GLU A 37 -8.88 -0.08 -6.56
C GLU A 37 -8.99 -1.55 -6.11
N SER A 38 -10.13 -1.96 -5.59
CA SER A 38 -10.51 -3.37 -5.42
C SER A 38 -10.49 -4.17 -6.73
N GLN A 39 -10.57 -3.51 -7.89
CA GLN A 39 -10.49 -4.13 -9.22
C GLN A 39 -9.09 -4.11 -9.84
N GLN A 40 -8.09 -3.62 -9.12
CA GLN A 40 -6.69 -3.65 -9.57
C GLN A 40 -6.16 -5.09 -9.62
N THR A 41 -5.06 -5.31 -10.33
CA THR A 41 -4.49 -6.63 -10.64
C THR A 41 -4.41 -7.57 -9.44
N THR A 42 -3.95 -7.11 -8.28
CA THR A 42 -3.91 -7.93 -7.06
C THR A 42 -5.13 -7.75 -6.16
N GLY A 43 -6.17 -7.06 -6.64
CA GLY A 43 -7.39 -6.78 -5.87
C GLY A 43 -7.22 -5.67 -4.84
N SER A 44 -6.20 -4.84 -4.94
CA SER A 44 -6.02 -3.68 -4.06
C SER A 44 -5.08 -2.62 -4.65
N PHE A 45 -5.22 -1.36 -4.19
CA PHE A 45 -4.35 -0.25 -4.59
C PHE A 45 -2.86 -0.47 -4.25
N LYS A 46 -2.56 -1.39 -3.32
CA LYS A 46 -1.19 -1.74 -2.92
C LYS A 46 -0.33 -2.15 -4.12
N TRP A 47 -0.95 -2.71 -5.14
CA TRP A 47 -0.29 -3.10 -6.39
C TRP A 47 0.58 -1.99 -6.98
N ARG A 48 0.06 -0.77 -7.09
CA ARG A 48 0.74 0.36 -7.73
C ARG A 48 2.05 0.74 -7.04
N GLY A 49 1.98 0.95 -5.72
CA GLY A 49 3.14 1.35 -4.94
C GLY A 49 4.17 0.22 -4.80
N VAL A 50 3.71 -1.01 -4.53
CA VAL A 50 4.60 -2.17 -4.37
C VAL A 50 5.28 -2.52 -5.68
N LEU A 51 4.56 -2.51 -6.79
CA LEU A 51 5.17 -2.76 -8.09
C LEU A 51 6.27 -1.75 -8.38
N TYR A 52 6.04 -0.45 -8.15
CA TYR A 52 7.07 0.57 -8.37
C TYR A 52 8.31 0.37 -7.49
N CYS A 53 8.11 -0.01 -6.21
CA CYS A 53 9.23 -0.38 -5.33
C CYS A 53 10.04 -1.56 -5.90
N VAL A 54 9.35 -2.58 -6.42
CA VAL A 54 10.01 -3.76 -7.00
C VAL A 54 10.74 -3.39 -8.29
N MET A 55 10.13 -2.58 -9.16
CA MET A 55 10.78 -2.08 -10.39
C MET A 55 12.08 -1.33 -10.07
N ASN A 56 12.06 -0.44 -9.07
CA ASN A 56 13.25 0.28 -8.65
C ASN A 56 14.31 -0.66 -8.06
N ALA A 57 13.91 -1.67 -7.29
CA ALA A 57 14.85 -2.69 -6.79
C ALA A 57 15.51 -3.47 -7.94
N PHE A 58 14.76 -3.86 -8.97
CA PHE A 58 15.33 -4.51 -10.15
C PHE A 58 16.27 -3.57 -10.90
N LYS A 59 15.90 -2.31 -11.10
CA LYS A 59 16.75 -1.30 -11.75
C LYS A 59 18.04 -1.04 -10.99
N GLU A 60 18.00 -0.97 -9.66
CA GLU A 60 19.21 -0.87 -8.83
C GLU A 60 20.14 -2.08 -9.06
N LEU A 61 19.56 -3.28 -9.17
CA LEU A 61 20.30 -4.52 -9.38
C LEU A 61 20.89 -4.64 -10.80
N GLU A 62 20.44 -3.87 -11.79
CA GLU A 62 21.08 -3.84 -13.11
C GLU A 62 22.58 -3.50 -12.99
N ASN A 63 22.89 -2.53 -12.11
CA ASN A 63 24.25 -2.00 -11.93
C ASN A 63 24.98 -2.62 -10.74
N GLN A 64 24.38 -3.62 -10.06
CA GLN A 64 24.99 -4.28 -8.91
C GLN A 64 25.41 -5.70 -9.26
N THR A 65 26.58 -6.09 -8.72
CA THR A 65 27.01 -7.49 -8.73
C THR A 65 26.38 -8.19 -7.54
N ILE A 66 25.44 -9.09 -7.80
CA ILE A 66 24.88 -9.97 -6.76
C ILE A 66 25.57 -11.36 -6.84
N ASN A 67 25.55 -12.07 -5.73
CA ASN A 67 26.01 -13.46 -5.76
C ASN A 67 24.95 -14.34 -6.44
N GLU A 68 25.13 -14.63 -7.74
CA GLU A 68 24.18 -15.42 -8.54
C GLU A 68 24.04 -16.89 -8.10
N GLN A 69 24.89 -17.35 -7.20
CA GLN A 69 24.77 -18.69 -6.60
C GLN A 69 23.85 -18.72 -5.37
N LYS A 70 23.40 -17.55 -4.90
CA LYS A 70 22.52 -17.42 -3.73
C LYS A 70 21.28 -16.59 -4.07
N PRO A 71 20.12 -16.90 -3.49
CA PRO A 71 18.92 -16.09 -3.62
C PRO A 71 19.15 -14.64 -3.14
N TYR A 72 18.55 -13.67 -3.85
CA TYR A 72 18.41 -12.29 -3.43
C TYR A 72 16.95 -12.04 -3.07
N TYR A 73 16.68 -11.52 -1.87
CA TYR A 73 15.33 -11.42 -1.36
C TYR A 73 14.80 -10.00 -1.34
N LEU A 74 13.58 -9.81 -1.87
CA LEU A 74 12.77 -8.62 -1.61
C LEU A 74 11.84 -8.93 -0.45
N VAL A 75 12.07 -8.29 0.69
CA VAL A 75 11.53 -8.74 1.98
C VAL A 75 10.53 -7.73 2.54
N THR A 76 9.40 -8.21 3.05
CA THR A 76 8.45 -7.37 3.81
C THR A 76 7.86 -8.12 5.00
N GLN A 77 7.24 -7.39 5.94
CA GLN A 77 6.33 -7.98 6.93
C GLN A 77 4.90 -7.58 6.57
N SER A 78 4.03 -8.57 6.37
CA SER A 78 2.64 -8.28 5.99
C SER A 78 1.73 -9.48 6.19
N THR A 79 0.53 -9.25 6.69
CA THR A 79 -0.57 -10.23 6.75
C THR A 79 -1.63 -9.98 5.67
N GLY A 80 -1.35 -9.17 4.65
CA GLY A 80 -2.41 -8.75 3.72
C GLY A 80 -1.89 -8.33 2.35
N ASN A 81 -2.60 -7.40 1.77
CA ASN A 81 -2.46 -6.99 0.36
C ASN A 81 -1.07 -6.49 -0.05
N HIS A 82 -0.25 -6.01 0.89
CA HIS A 82 1.12 -5.62 0.59
C HIS A 82 1.99 -6.86 0.29
N GLY A 83 1.85 -7.93 1.08
CA GLY A 83 2.56 -9.20 0.84
C GLY A 83 2.12 -9.84 -0.48
N ILE A 84 0.80 -9.89 -0.73
CA ILE A 84 0.24 -10.40 -2.00
C ILE A 84 0.82 -9.61 -3.19
N ALA A 85 0.80 -8.28 -3.10
CA ALA A 85 1.35 -7.42 -4.15
C ALA A 85 2.85 -7.64 -4.37
N LEU A 86 3.63 -7.85 -3.29
CA LEU A 86 5.07 -8.12 -3.39
C LEU A 86 5.34 -9.43 -4.13
N ILE A 87 4.67 -10.52 -3.75
CA ILE A 87 4.85 -11.83 -4.38
C ILE A 87 4.54 -11.72 -5.87
N HIS A 88 3.41 -11.11 -6.23
CA HIS A 88 3.01 -10.93 -7.62
C HIS A 88 3.95 -10.00 -8.41
N ALA A 89 4.39 -8.89 -7.82
CA ALA A 89 5.27 -7.93 -8.47
C ALA A 89 6.65 -8.53 -8.79
N VAL A 90 7.22 -9.31 -7.88
CA VAL A 90 8.49 -10.00 -8.14
C VAL A 90 8.35 -10.98 -9.30
N LYS A 91 7.23 -11.72 -9.37
CA LYS A 91 6.95 -12.63 -10.50
C LYS A 91 6.91 -11.87 -11.83
N VAL A 92 6.11 -10.82 -11.91
CA VAL A 92 5.97 -9.98 -13.12
C VAL A 92 7.31 -9.37 -13.54
N MET A 93 8.11 -8.87 -12.60
CA MET A 93 9.42 -8.30 -12.93
C MET A 93 10.46 -9.35 -13.31
N LYS A 94 10.44 -10.54 -12.72
CA LYS A 94 11.29 -11.67 -13.17
C LYS A 94 11.01 -12.05 -14.62
N GLU A 95 9.74 -12.13 -14.99
CA GLU A 95 9.31 -12.41 -16.37
C GLU A 95 9.78 -11.29 -17.31
N HIS A 96 9.49 -10.03 -16.99
CA HIS A 96 9.87 -8.87 -17.79
C HIS A 96 11.38 -8.74 -17.99
N TYR A 97 12.18 -8.82 -16.92
CA TYR A 97 13.63 -8.76 -17.01
C TYR A 97 14.24 -10.02 -17.63
N GLY A 98 13.61 -11.17 -17.47
CA GLY A 98 14.00 -12.40 -18.16
C GLY A 98 13.83 -12.34 -19.68
N GLU A 99 12.82 -11.60 -20.16
CA GLU A 99 12.64 -11.33 -21.59
C GLU A 99 13.64 -10.30 -22.13
N LEU A 100 13.90 -9.22 -21.36
CA LEU A 100 14.86 -8.19 -21.73
C LEU A 100 16.31 -8.69 -21.72
N TYR A 101 16.66 -9.56 -20.77
CA TYR A 101 18.03 -10.04 -20.54
C TYR A 101 18.06 -11.57 -20.46
N PRO A 102 17.77 -12.31 -21.53
CA PRO A 102 17.58 -13.76 -21.48
C PRO A 102 18.83 -14.55 -21.08
N HIS A 103 20.01 -13.96 -21.22
CA HIS A 103 21.30 -14.56 -20.86
C HIS A 103 21.75 -14.30 -19.41
N GLU A 104 21.10 -13.35 -18.72
CA GLU A 104 21.45 -13.00 -17.35
C GLU A 104 20.71 -13.89 -16.33
N ARG A 105 21.47 -14.63 -15.54
CA ARG A 105 20.91 -15.52 -14.51
C ARG A 105 20.45 -14.79 -13.25
N LYS A 106 21.00 -13.60 -12.97
CA LYS A 106 20.71 -12.84 -11.73
C LYS A 106 19.21 -12.58 -11.52
N TRP A 107 18.45 -12.34 -12.57
CA TRP A 107 16.99 -12.10 -12.46
C TRP A 107 16.23 -13.31 -11.95
N LYS A 108 16.70 -14.52 -12.23
CA LYS A 108 16.12 -15.77 -11.74
C LYS A 108 16.37 -15.97 -10.24
N GLN A 109 17.36 -15.29 -9.66
CA GLN A 109 17.75 -15.42 -8.25
C GLN A 109 17.03 -14.44 -7.33
N ILE A 110 16.11 -13.60 -7.84
CA ILE A 110 15.34 -12.65 -7.04
C ILE A 110 14.04 -13.30 -6.56
N TYR A 111 13.78 -13.28 -5.26
CA TYR A 111 12.63 -13.93 -4.64
C TYR A 111 11.91 -13.04 -3.64
N PRO A 112 10.57 -13.12 -3.55
CA PRO A 112 9.83 -12.47 -2.49
C PRO A 112 9.99 -13.24 -1.18
N CYS A 113 10.05 -12.50 -0.08
CA CYS A 113 10.02 -13.05 1.27
C CYS A 113 9.04 -12.24 2.12
N VAL A 114 8.00 -12.90 2.65
CA VAL A 114 6.94 -12.26 3.43
C VAL A 114 6.90 -12.86 4.83
N PHE A 115 7.07 -12.03 5.85
CA PHE A 115 6.85 -12.38 7.24
C PHE A 115 5.48 -11.89 7.70
N GLY A 116 4.58 -12.80 8.01
CA GLY A 116 3.27 -12.54 8.56
C GLY A 116 3.17 -12.96 10.02
N ASN A 117 1.95 -12.98 10.54
CA ASN A 117 1.66 -13.52 11.87
C ASN A 117 0.45 -14.44 11.84
N ILE A 118 0.22 -15.16 12.95
CA ILE A 118 -0.85 -16.18 13.07
C ILE A 118 -2.27 -15.62 12.97
N HIS A 119 -2.44 -14.29 13.03
CA HIS A 119 -3.75 -13.62 12.92
C HIS A 119 -4.12 -13.22 11.48
N ILE A 120 -3.37 -13.70 10.49
CA ILE A 120 -3.69 -13.50 9.08
C ILE A 120 -5.09 -14.03 8.76
N GLN A 121 -5.89 -13.26 8.02
CA GLN A 121 -7.21 -13.72 7.58
C GLN A 121 -7.07 -14.92 6.63
N PRO A 122 -7.91 -15.98 6.79
CA PRO A 122 -7.82 -17.19 5.97
C PRO A 122 -7.81 -16.93 4.46
N SER A 123 -8.69 -16.05 3.98
CA SER A 123 -8.77 -15.68 2.57
C SER A 123 -7.50 -15.02 2.03
N LYS A 124 -6.82 -14.17 2.83
CA LYS A 124 -5.54 -13.56 2.47
C LYS A 124 -4.41 -14.57 2.50
N TYR A 125 -4.43 -15.48 3.48
CA TYR A 125 -3.50 -16.59 3.57
C TYR A 125 -3.57 -17.48 2.32
N GLU A 126 -4.78 -17.94 1.95
CA GLU A 126 -5.01 -18.76 0.76
C GLU A 126 -4.55 -18.06 -0.52
N LYS A 127 -4.81 -16.77 -0.65
CA LYS A 127 -4.36 -15.98 -1.79
C LYS A 127 -2.83 -15.89 -1.86
N MET A 128 -2.15 -15.63 -0.74
CA MET A 128 -0.68 -15.64 -0.71
C MET A 128 -0.12 -17.02 -1.05
N GLN A 129 -0.70 -18.08 -0.52
CA GLN A 129 -0.30 -19.46 -0.85
C GLN A 129 -0.46 -19.74 -2.34
N LYS A 130 -1.56 -19.31 -2.95
CA LYS A 130 -1.78 -19.46 -4.40
C LYS A 130 -0.70 -18.72 -5.21
N GLU A 131 -0.42 -17.45 -4.87
CA GLU A 131 0.65 -16.69 -5.56
C GLU A 131 2.01 -17.38 -5.44
N ILE A 132 2.32 -17.99 -4.28
CA ILE A 132 3.57 -18.74 -4.07
C ILE A 132 3.59 -20.03 -4.90
N MET A 133 2.48 -20.76 -4.98
CA MET A 133 2.39 -21.97 -5.78
C MET A 133 2.66 -21.70 -7.27
N ASP A 134 2.33 -20.51 -7.75
CA ASP A 134 2.62 -20.09 -9.12
C ASP A 134 4.13 -19.91 -9.42
N TYR A 135 4.98 -19.83 -8.37
CA TYR A 135 6.44 -19.94 -8.53
C TYR A 135 6.92 -21.39 -8.80
N GLY A 136 6.00 -22.37 -8.76
CA GLY A 136 6.27 -23.76 -9.02
C GLY A 136 7.12 -24.42 -7.92
N LYS A 137 8.09 -25.28 -8.34
CA LYS A 137 8.98 -26.01 -7.42
C LYS A 137 10.14 -25.14 -6.87
N ASP A 138 10.08 -23.83 -7.07
CA ASP A 138 11.13 -22.93 -6.62
C ASP A 138 10.95 -22.63 -5.12
N HIS A 139 11.65 -23.38 -4.28
CA HIS A 139 11.56 -23.35 -2.82
C HIS A 139 12.13 -22.08 -2.18
N HIS A 140 12.58 -21.10 -2.98
CA HIS A 140 13.17 -19.87 -2.44
C HIS A 140 12.12 -18.77 -2.20
N CYS A 141 10.90 -18.86 -2.74
CA CYS A 141 9.82 -17.96 -2.35
C CYS A 141 9.39 -18.30 -0.91
N LEU A 142 9.54 -17.34 0.02
CA LEU A 142 9.31 -17.57 1.44
C LEU A 142 8.06 -16.83 1.92
N PHE A 143 7.19 -17.55 2.63
CA PHE A 143 6.08 -16.99 3.39
C PHE A 143 6.03 -17.65 4.76
N ASP A 144 6.44 -16.90 5.79
CA ASP A 144 6.39 -17.31 7.18
C ASP A 144 5.34 -16.50 7.94
N CYS A 145 4.25 -17.14 8.36
CA CYS A 145 3.19 -16.55 9.18
C CYS A 145 3.17 -17.12 10.61
N SER A 146 4.28 -17.66 11.09
CA SER A 146 4.38 -18.26 12.44
C SER A 146 4.60 -17.26 13.57
N SER A 147 4.77 -15.97 13.28
CA SER A 147 4.93 -14.93 14.30
C SER A 147 3.64 -14.71 15.08
N ARG A 148 3.74 -14.44 16.39
CA ARG A 148 2.58 -14.20 17.26
C ARG A 148 1.88 -12.87 17.01
N ASN A 149 2.64 -11.88 16.56
CA ASN A 149 2.17 -10.51 16.31
C ASN A 149 3.04 -9.81 15.27
N TYR A 150 2.70 -8.55 14.95
CA TYR A 150 3.42 -7.73 13.98
C TYR A 150 4.87 -7.44 14.39
N ALA A 151 5.12 -7.19 15.68
CA ALA A 151 6.46 -6.88 16.19
C ALA A 151 7.41 -8.07 16.00
N GLU A 152 6.96 -9.29 16.29
CA GLU A 152 7.77 -10.50 16.06
C GLU A 152 8.02 -10.75 14.58
N ALA A 153 7.05 -10.48 13.71
CA ALA A 153 7.24 -10.57 12.26
C ALA A 153 8.30 -9.55 11.76
N LEU A 154 8.31 -8.36 12.34
CA LEU A 154 9.32 -7.33 12.06
C LEU A 154 10.72 -7.80 12.52
N GLU A 155 10.84 -8.36 13.72
CA GLU A 155 12.12 -8.90 14.22
C GLU A 155 12.65 -10.02 13.32
N LYS A 156 11.81 -10.95 12.90
CA LYS A 156 12.19 -12.02 11.97
C LYS A 156 12.68 -11.47 10.63
N ARG A 157 11.98 -10.45 10.09
CA ARG A 157 12.43 -9.77 8.88
C ARG A 157 13.83 -9.17 9.04
N GLU A 158 14.08 -8.46 10.15
CA GLU A 158 15.38 -7.86 10.44
C GLU A 158 16.48 -8.92 10.57
N GLN A 159 16.21 -10.00 11.30
CA GLN A 159 17.15 -11.11 11.44
C GLN A 159 17.45 -11.77 10.08
N PHE A 160 16.43 -11.97 9.25
CA PHE A 160 16.58 -12.54 7.92
C PHE A 160 17.49 -11.71 7.03
N LEU A 161 17.28 -10.37 7.00
CA LEU A 161 18.10 -9.44 6.21
C LEU A 161 19.55 -9.29 6.70
N ARG A 162 19.86 -9.67 7.95
CA ARG A 162 21.25 -9.73 8.44
C ARG A 162 22.02 -10.95 7.91
N ILE A 163 21.32 -12.00 7.52
CA ILE A 163 21.91 -13.30 7.12
C ILE A 163 21.90 -13.47 5.60
N HIS A 164 20.88 -12.95 4.94
CA HIS A 164 20.64 -13.12 3.51
C HIS A 164 20.83 -11.82 2.74
N GLN A 165 21.32 -11.91 1.52
CA GLN A 165 21.31 -10.75 0.63
C GLN A 165 19.88 -10.38 0.25
N GLY A 166 19.53 -9.10 0.33
CA GLY A 166 18.17 -8.67 0.04
C GLY A 166 17.91 -7.22 0.38
N LYS A 167 16.68 -6.77 0.09
CA LYS A 167 16.21 -5.41 0.33
C LYS A 167 14.84 -5.42 1.02
N TYR A 168 14.67 -4.54 2.01
CA TYR A 168 13.37 -4.31 2.63
C TYR A 168 12.45 -3.49 1.70
N MET A 169 11.23 -4.00 1.52
CA MET A 169 10.17 -3.36 0.75
C MET A 169 9.22 -2.65 1.70
N SER A 170 9.43 -1.35 1.88
CA SER A 170 8.73 -0.50 2.85
C SER A 170 7.24 -0.34 2.56
N HIS A 171 6.45 -0.11 3.60
CA HIS A 171 5.01 0.22 3.50
C HIS A 171 4.72 1.72 3.32
N GLY A 172 5.68 2.60 3.56
CA GLY A 172 5.51 4.06 3.54
C GLY A 172 6.79 4.80 3.16
N GLY A 173 7.73 4.13 2.51
CA GLY A 173 8.95 4.76 1.97
C GLY A 173 8.69 5.58 0.70
N LYS A 174 9.72 6.27 0.22
CA LYS A 174 9.63 7.16 -0.95
C LYS A 174 9.09 6.45 -2.18
N ASP A 175 9.66 5.30 -2.54
CA ASP A 175 9.27 4.56 -3.76
C ASP A 175 7.79 4.16 -3.76
N ILE A 176 7.29 3.63 -2.65
CA ILE A 176 5.88 3.20 -2.58
C ILE A 176 4.92 4.39 -2.70
N MET A 177 5.27 5.52 -2.06
CA MET A 177 4.51 6.76 -2.16
C MET A 177 4.52 7.31 -3.60
N THR A 178 5.68 7.27 -4.26
CA THR A 178 5.82 7.70 -5.67
C THR A 178 4.97 6.86 -6.60
N GLY A 179 4.91 5.55 -6.41
CA GLY A 179 4.06 4.64 -7.20
C GLY A 179 2.56 4.96 -7.11
N TYR A 180 2.09 5.51 -5.99
CA TYR A 180 0.70 5.92 -5.85
C TYR A 180 0.35 7.21 -6.62
N GLY A 181 1.32 7.94 -7.15
CA GLY A 181 1.09 9.04 -8.08
C GLY A 181 0.27 8.62 -9.31
N SER A 182 0.41 7.36 -9.77
CA SER A 182 -0.39 6.82 -10.88
C SER A 182 -1.90 6.79 -10.56
N LEU A 183 -2.28 6.48 -9.32
CA LEU A 183 -3.66 6.52 -8.86
C LEU A 183 -4.17 7.97 -8.75
N ALA A 184 -3.34 8.86 -8.19
CA ALA A 184 -3.70 10.27 -8.07
C ALA A 184 -3.94 10.93 -9.43
N LYS A 185 -3.09 10.62 -10.43
CA LYS A 185 -3.27 11.06 -11.82
C LYS A 185 -4.60 10.57 -12.40
N GLU A 186 -4.92 9.29 -12.27
CA GLU A 186 -6.19 8.75 -12.76
C GLU A 186 -7.40 9.44 -12.14
N VAL A 187 -7.37 9.77 -10.84
CA VAL A 187 -8.44 10.53 -10.18
C VAL A 187 -8.61 11.90 -10.83
N LEU A 188 -7.50 12.60 -11.10
CA LEU A 188 -7.55 13.90 -11.77
C LEU A 188 -8.12 13.83 -13.18
N GLU A 189 -7.81 12.77 -13.93
CA GLU A 189 -8.27 12.58 -15.31
C GLU A 189 -9.74 12.16 -15.41
N GLN A 190 -10.28 11.55 -14.35
CA GLN A 190 -11.67 11.10 -14.31
C GLN A 190 -12.65 12.16 -13.78
N ILE A 191 -12.17 13.32 -13.33
CA ILE A 191 -12.97 14.39 -12.78
C ILE A 191 -12.70 15.69 -13.55
N PRO A 192 -13.73 16.43 -14.00
CA PRO A 192 -13.56 17.69 -14.72
C PRO A 192 -12.62 18.66 -14.02
N GLU A 193 -11.83 19.41 -14.80
CA GLU A 193 -10.76 20.28 -14.29
C GLU A 193 -11.26 21.45 -13.44
N ASP A 194 -12.49 21.90 -13.67
CA ASP A 194 -13.16 22.98 -12.92
C ASP A 194 -13.65 22.53 -11.53
N LYS A 195 -13.59 21.24 -11.21
CA LYS A 195 -14.09 20.68 -9.95
C LYS A 195 -13.01 20.57 -8.89
N THR A 196 -13.35 20.96 -7.66
CA THR A 196 -12.53 20.73 -6.48
C THR A 196 -12.74 19.31 -5.94
N ILE A 197 -11.67 18.69 -5.44
CA ILE A 197 -11.66 17.27 -5.05
C ILE A 197 -11.16 17.10 -3.62
N THR A 198 -11.92 16.38 -2.80
CA THR A 198 -11.40 15.78 -1.57
C THR A 198 -11.31 14.26 -1.75
N MET A 199 -10.10 13.72 -1.71
CA MET A 199 -9.90 12.27 -1.66
C MET A 199 -9.74 11.80 -0.22
N ILE A 200 -10.43 10.72 0.13
CA ILE A 200 -10.36 10.11 1.46
C ILE A 200 -9.86 8.68 1.34
N CYS A 201 -8.83 8.37 2.10
CA CYS A 201 -8.20 7.06 2.10
C CYS A 201 -7.92 6.55 3.51
N ALA A 202 -8.23 5.29 3.79
CA ALA A 202 -7.76 4.64 5.00
C ALA A 202 -6.23 4.49 4.97
N ILE A 203 -5.57 4.70 6.10
CA ILE A 203 -4.12 4.69 6.22
C ILE A 203 -3.65 3.70 7.30
N GLY A 204 -2.58 2.96 7.00
CA GLY A 204 -1.82 2.19 7.99
C GLY A 204 -0.46 2.84 8.23
N ALA A 205 0.61 2.27 7.69
CA ALA A 205 1.98 2.76 7.85
C ALA A 205 2.27 4.10 7.14
N GLY A 206 1.53 4.42 6.05
CA GLY A 206 1.67 5.73 5.43
C GLY A 206 1.72 5.79 3.90
N GLY A 207 1.71 4.67 3.19
CA GLY A 207 1.77 4.66 1.71
C GLY A 207 0.82 5.65 1.03
N PRO A 208 -0.46 5.75 1.43
CA PRO A 208 -1.41 6.71 0.85
C PRO A 208 -1.00 8.19 0.89
N ILE A 209 -0.03 8.58 1.72
CA ILE A 209 0.51 9.95 1.73
C ILE A 209 1.09 10.34 0.36
N GLY A 210 1.53 9.36 -0.44
CA GLY A 210 1.94 9.59 -1.83
C GLY A 210 0.86 10.24 -2.71
N LEU A 211 -0.42 10.00 -2.44
CA LEU A 211 -1.54 10.69 -3.12
C LEU A 211 -1.51 12.18 -2.79
N GLY A 212 -1.38 12.54 -1.52
CA GLY A 212 -1.27 13.94 -1.09
C GLY A 212 0.01 14.61 -1.59
N ALA A 213 1.12 13.85 -1.64
CA ALA A 213 2.38 14.34 -2.20
C ALA A 213 2.29 14.61 -3.71
N TYR A 214 1.46 13.92 -4.45
CA TYR A 214 1.14 14.25 -5.83
C TYR A 214 0.17 15.44 -5.92
N PHE A 215 -0.88 15.46 -5.09
CA PHE A 215 -1.89 16.52 -5.10
C PHE A 215 -1.37 17.90 -4.71
N GLN A 216 -0.21 18.00 -4.03
CA GLN A 216 0.40 19.32 -3.75
C GLN A 216 0.66 20.16 -5.00
N TYR A 217 0.80 19.51 -6.18
CA TYR A 217 0.98 20.18 -7.48
C TYR A 217 -0.35 20.59 -8.13
N PHE A 218 -1.49 20.24 -7.53
CA PHE A 218 -2.84 20.47 -8.05
C PHE A 218 -3.73 21.08 -6.96
N PRO A 219 -3.76 22.43 -6.80
CA PRO A 219 -4.42 23.11 -5.67
C PRO A 219 -5.92 22.82 -5.52
N ARG A 220 -6.57 22.29 -6.56
CA ARG A 220 -7.98 21.86 -6.52
C ARG A 220 -8.19 20.55 -5.75
N CYS A 221 -7.13 19.88 -5.32
CA CYS A 221 -7.17 18.57 -4.70
C CYS A 221 -6.61 18.59 -3.28
N LYS A 222 -7.24 17.85 -2.39
CA LYS A 222 -6.72 17.57 -1.05
C LYS A 222 -6.91 16.10 -0.67
N LEU A 223 -6.02 15.60 0.18
CA LEU A 223 -6.10 14.28 0.77
C LEU A 223 -6.52 14.41 2.24
N ILE A 224 -7.44 13.54 2.65
CA ILE A 224 -7.75 13.25 4.05
C ILE A 224 -7.44 11.78 4.28
N VAL A 225 -6.81 11.46 5.41
CA VAL A 225 -6.53 10.07 5.80
C VAL A 225 -7.37 9.67 7.00
N ALA A 226 -7.84 8.42 7.02
CA ALA A 226 -8.72 7.92 8.06
C ALA A 226 -8.18 6.64 8.69
N GLN A 227 -8.40 6.48 10.00
CA GLN A 227 -8.13 5.24 10.73
C GLN A 227 -9.30 4.88 11.64
N SER A 228 -9.44 3.60 11.98
CA SER A 228 -10.29 3.16 13.08
C SER A 228 -9.62 3.52 14.41
N ASN A 229 -10.40 3.98 15.39
CA ASN A 229 -9.92 4.31 16.73
C ASN A 229 -9.26 3.14 17.49
N GLU A 230 -9.37 1.93 16.97
CA GLU A 230 -8.67 0.75 17.49
C GLU A 230 -7.20 0.68 17.01
N PHE A 231 -6.88 1.32 15.86
CA PHE A 231 -5.55 1.36 15.24
C PHE A 231 -5.30 2.72 14.59
N ASP A 232 -5.21 3.77 15.40
CA ASP A 232 -5.13 5.15 14.94
C ASP A 232 -3.78 5.85 15.24
N ALA A 233 -2.71 5.08 15.39
CA ALA A 233 -1.38 5.61 15.68
C ALA A 233 -0.92 6.68 14.67
N PHE A 234 -1.28 6.57 13.38
CA PHE A 234 -0.94 7.58 12.38
C PHE A 234 -1.66 8.92 12.67
N VAL A 235 -2.96 8.86 12.92
CA VAL A 235 -3.78 10.07 13.23
C VAL A 235 -3.28 10.70 14.53
N ARG A 236 -3.09 9.92 15.59
CA ARG A 236 -2.54 10.42 16.86
C ARG A 236 -1.14 11.03 16.69
N SER A 237 -0.31 10.46 15.81
CA SER A 237 1.03 11.03 15.51
C SER A 237 0.96 12.36 14.76
N LEU A 238 -0.07 12.58 13.94
CA LEU A 238 -0.32 13.88 13.31
C LEU A 238 -0.75 14.91 14.35
N GLU A 239 -1.66 14.56 15.24
CA GLU A 239 -2.25 15.43 16.27
C GLU A 239 -1.22 15.80 17.36
N SER A 240 -0.49 14.81 17.89
CA SER A 240 0.50 15.03 18.97
C SER A 240 1.83 15.61 18.49
N GLY A 241 2.09 15.54 17.19
CA GLY A 241 3.38 15.90 16.62
C GLY A 241 4.52 14.91 16.90
N LYS A 242 4.25 13.81 17.61
CA LYS A 242 5.23 12.76 17.98
C LYS A 242 4.87 11.44 17.32
N MET A 243 5.82 10.48 17.33
CA MET A 243 5.56 9.11 16.90
C MET A 243 4.70 8.42 17.98
N GLU A 244 3.49 8.02 17.60
CA GLU A 244 2.57 7.24 18.44
C GLU A 244 2.55 5.77 18.01
N TYR A 245 2.17 4.89 18.94
CA TYR A 245 2.19 3.45 18.75
C TYR A 245 0.81 2.85 19.04
N ASN A 246 0.44 1.81 18.31
CA ASN A 246 -0.71 0.98 18.62
C ASN A 246 -0.26 -0.12 19.58
N ASN A 247 -1.05 -0.36 20.63
CA ASN A 247 -0.71 -1.34 21.67
C ASN A 247 -1.53 -2.65 21.55
N ALA A 248 -2.34 -2.79 20.50
CA ALA A 248 -3.20 -3.95 20.35
C ALA A 248 -2.44 -5.14 19.74
N ILE A 249 -2.67 -6.33 20.29
CA ILE A 249 -1.99 -7.58 19.92
C ILE A 249 -2.47 -8.10 18.56
N CYS A 250 -3.75 -7.89 18.23
CA CYS A 250 -4.32 -8.29 16.94
C CYS A 250 -5.28 -7.22 16.40
N ALA A 251 -5.35 -7.15 15.08
CA ALA A 251 -6.29 -6.26 14.40
C ALA A 251 -7.72 -6.79 14.47
N PRO A 252 -8.72 -5.92 14.71
CA PRO A 252 -10.10 -6.25 14.41
C PRO A 252 -10.26 -6.56 12.91
N GLU A 253 -11.19 -7.46 12.60
CA GLU A 253 -11.43 -7.97 11.24
C GLU A 253 -11.50 -6.87 10.15
N LEU A 254 -12.18 -5.76 10.43
CA LEU A 254 -12.34 -4.65 9.48
C LEU A 254 -11.18 -3.63 9.48
N SER A 255 -10.18 -3.80 10.34
CA SER A 255 -9.01 -2.90 10.43
C SER A 255 -7.70 -3.59 10.04
N ASP A 256 -7.72 -4.86 9.66
CA ASP A 256 -6.52 -5.65 9.38
C ASP A 256 -5.64 -5.05 8.26
N GLY A 257 -6.26 -4.43 7.25
CA GLY A 257 -5.56 -3.75 6.14
C GLY A 257 -4.76 -2.51 6.55
N ILE A 258 -5.01 -1.98 7.76
CA ILE A 258 -4.34 -0.78 8.31
C ILE A 258 -3.66 -1.04 9.65
N ALA A 259 -3.73 -2.25 10.18
CA ALA A 259 -3.24 -2.60 11.50
C ALA A 259 -1.71 -2.75 11.51
N VAL A 260 -1.04 -1.65 11.79
CA VAL A 260 0.40 -1.55 11.97
C VAL A 260 0.71 -0.95 13.35
N ASP A 261 1.87 -1.25 13.92
CA ASP A 261 2.22 -0.74 15.26
C ASP A 261 2.44 0.78 15.27
N LYS A 262 3.04 1.32 14.22
CA LYS A 262 3.38 2.74 14.09
C LYS A 262 3.41 3.20 12.64
N PRO A 263 3.32 4.51 12.38
CA PRO A 263 3.64 5.10 11.07
C PRO A 263 5.09 4.83 10.63
N GLU A 264 5.30 4.81 9.32
CA GLU A 264 6.65 4.96 8.75
C GLU A 264 7.09 6.43 8.86
N GLU A 265 8.34 6.66 9.24
CA GLU A 265 8.86 8.00 9.55
C GLU A 265 8.76 8.95 8.37
N HIS A 266 9.09 8.47 7.15
CA HIS A 266 9.07 9.31 5.96
C HIS A 266 7.65 9.75 5.60
N SER A 267 6.67 8.85 5.66
CA SER A 267 5.28 9.21 5.38
C SER A 267 4.69 10.15 6.42
N LEU A 268 5.04 9.97 7.71
CA LEU A 268 4.61 10.89 8.76
C LEU A 268 5.22 12.29 8.58
N TYR A 269 6.50 12.36 8.22
CA TYR A 269 7.17 13.62 7.90
C TYR A 269 6.47 14.37 6.77
N LEU A 270 6.22 13.69 5.63
CA LEU A 270 5.53 14.30 4.49
C LEU A 270 4.09 14.69 4.83
N ALA A 271 3.36 13.86 5.56
CA ALA A 271 1.99 14.17 5.97
C ALA A 271 1.92 15.47 6.80
N LYS A 272 2.84 15.65 7.74
CA LYS A 272 2.96 16.89 8.53
C LYS A 272 3.33 18.08 7.65
N LYS A 273 4.31 17.93 6.77
CA LYS A 273 4.76 18.99 5.87
C LYS A 273 3.66 19.48 4.93
N LEU A 274 2.82 18.55 4.46
CA LEU A 274 1.71 18.81 3.54
C LEU A 274 0.40 19.19 4.27
N ASN A 275 0.43 19.27 5.60
CA ASN A 275 -0.75 19.54 6.45
C ASN A 275 -1.92 18.59 6.16
N ILE A 276 -1.62 17.30 5.92
CA ILE A 276 -2.65 16.30 5.65
C ILE A 276 -3.48 16.08 6.92
N GLN A 277 -4.79 16.20 6.79
CA GLN A 277 -5.72 15.96 7.89
C GLN A 277 -5.89 14.47 8.14
N GLY A 278 -5.81 14.06 9.40
CA GLY A 278 -6.13 12.71 9.87
C GLY A 278 -7.47 12.67 10.59
N ILE A 279 -8.22 11.59 10.43
CA ILE A 279 -9.52 11.39 11.10
C ILE A 279 -9.55 10.00 11.73
N SER A 280 -9.72 9.93 13.05
CA SER A 280 -10.00 8.68 13.76
C SER A 280 -11.52 8.47 13.83
N VAL A 281 -12.01 7.28 13.41
CA VAL A 281 -13.43 6.94 13.36
C VAL A 281 -13.77 5.80 14.32
N ASN A 282 -14.99 5.78 14.81
CA ASN A 282 -15.44 4.73 15.70
C ASN A 282 -15.64 3.41 14.96
N SER A 283 -15.03 2.34 15.46
CA SER A 283 -15.08 0.99 14.88
C SER A 283 -16.50 0.40 14.81
N SER A 284 -17.37 0.74 15.76
CA SER A 284 -18.77 0.30 15.71
C SER A 284 -19.51 0.86 14.50
N TYR A 285 -19.20 2.12 14.12
CA TYR A 285 -19.79 2.73 12.95
C TYR A 285 -19.18 2.17 11.64
N VAL A 286 -17.91 1.82 11.63
CA VAL A 286 -17.28 1.09 10.50
C VAL A 286 -18.01 -0.25 10.26
N LYS A 287 -18.34 -0.99 11.32
CA LYS A 287 -19.11 -2.25 11.24
C LYS A 287 -20.51 -2.05 10.67
N GLU A 288 -21.18 -0.94 11.04
CA GLU A 288 -22.49 -0.59 10.48
C GLU A 288 -22.42 -0.35 8.97
N ILE A 289 -21.44 0.46 8.52
CA ILE A 289 -21.23 0.74 7.09
C ILE A 289 -20.93 -0.56 6.34
N HIS A 290 -20.06 -1.41 6.87
CA HIS A 290 -19.73 -2.69 6.25
C HIS A 290 -20.97 -3.59 6.06
N LYS A 291 -21.84 -3.67 7.06
CA LYS A 291 -23.11 -4.44 6.95
C LYS A 291 -24.01 -3.93 5.83
N ARG A 292 -24.04 -2.62 5.61
CA ARG A 292 -24.89 -1.97 4.58
C ARG A 292 -24.30 -2.04 3.19
N THR A 293 -23.00 -1.81 3.04
CA THR A 293 -22.34 -1.62 1.73
C THR A 293 -21.64 -2.88 1.22
N LYS A 294 -21.25 -3.78 2.13
CA LYS A 294 -20.40 -4.94 1.84
C LYS A 294 -19.01 -4.58 1.27
N LEU A 295 -18.57 -3.33 1.43
CA LEU A 295 -17.23 -2.90 1.05
C LEU A 295 -16.18 -3.43 2.04
N GLY A 296 -14.92 -3.51 1.62
CA GLY A 296 -13.80 -3.87 2.48
C GLY A 296 -13.64 -2.93 3.69
N GLY A 297 -13.02 -3.42 4.76
CA GLY A 297 -12.91 -2.65 6.01
C GLY A 297 -12.23 -1.30 5.84
N SER A 298 -11.15 -1.22 5.08
CA SER A 298 -10.44 0.04 4.78
C SER A 298 -11.34 1.04 4.04
N SER A 299 -12.17 0.58 3.10
CA SER A 299 -13.14 1.42 2.39
C SER A 299 -14.23 1.94 3.32
N CYS A 300 -14.69 1.08 4.25
CA CYS A 300 -15.68 1.46 5.26
C CYS A 300 -15.14 2.49 6.27
N ILE A 301 -13.84 2.42 6.63
CA ILE A 301 -13.18 3.42 7.47
C ILE A 301 -13.16 4.78 6.75
N SER A 302 -12.83 4.80 5.46
CA SER A 302 -12.85 6.03 4.65
C SER A 302 -14.27 6.63 4.58
N LEU A 303 -15.30 5.81 4.34
CA LEU A 303 -16.70 6.26 4.35
C LEU A 303 -17.16 6.75 5.73
N ALA A 304 -16.73 6.10 6.81
CA ALA A 304 -17.10 6.48 8.16
C ALA A 304 -16.60 7.88 8.53
N SER A 305 -15.48 8.33 7.96
CA SER A 305 -14.92 9.65 8.22
C SER A 305 -15.79 10.79 7.73
N LEU A 306 -16.67 10.56 6.74
CA LEU A 306 -17.60 11.57 6.20
C LEU A 306 -18.52 12.20 7.26
N LYS A 307 -18.79 11.48 8.36
CA LYS A 307 -19.57 12.05 9.49
C LYS A 307 -18.82 13.08 10.32
N LYS A 308 -17.49 13.17 10.18
CA LYS A 308 -16.66 13.97 11.09
C LYS A 308 -16.19 15.31 10.51
N PHE A 309 -16.49 15.61 9.26
CA PHE A 309 -16.14 16.90 8.67
C PHE A 309 -17.19 17.37 7.67
N GLN A 310 -17.23 18.68 7.48
CA GLN A 310 -18.07 19.28 6.46
C GLN A 310 -17.37 19.18 5.10
N ILE A 311 -18.09 18.67 4.12
CA ILE A 311 -17.61 18.58 2.74
C ILE A 311 -17.77 19.95 2.09
N GLU A 312 -16.65 20.56 1.68
CA GLU A 312 -16.61 21.88 1.02
C GLU A 312 -16.24 21.79 -0.46
N THR A 313 -15.97 20.56 -0.97
CA THR A 313 -15.54 20.34 -2.33
C THR A 313 -16.66 19.83 -3.22
N ASP A 314 -16.54 20.09 -4.55
CA ASP A 314 -17.53 19.64 -5.53
C ASP A 314 -17.63 18.12 -5.60
N VAL A 315 -16.49 17.42 -5.42
CA VAL A 315 -16.39 15.98 -5.53
C VAL A 315 -15.64 15.39 -4.34
N VAL A 316 -16.18 14.32 -3.78
CA VAL A 316 -15.51 13.49 -2.77
C VAL A 316 -15.20 12.12 -3.36
N VAL A 317 -13.96 11.74 -3.32
CA VAL A 317 -13.49 10.41 -3.78
C VAL A 317 -13.12 9.57 -2.58
N ILE A 318 -13.83 8.48 -2.40
CA ILE A 318 -13.48 7.45 -1.41
C ILE A 318 -12.64 6.39 -2.12
N LEU A 319 -11.49 6.08 -1.58
CA LEU A 319 -10.69 4.98 -2.09
C LEU A 319 -11.29 3.64 -1.65
N ASP A 320 -11.82 2.88 -2.61
CA ASP A 320 -12.19 1.48 -2.41
C ASP A 320 -10.91 0.63 -2.48
N CYS A 321 -10.27 0.52 -1.33
CA CYS A 321 -8.87 0.11 -1.18
C CYS A 321 -8.60 -1.33 -1.60
N GLU A 322 -9.57 -2.22 -1.37
CA GLU A 322 -9.41 -3.68 -1.51
C GLU A 322 -10.76 -4.36 -1.72
N GLY A 323 -10.77 -5.47 -2.44
CA GLY A 323 -11.94 -6.35 -2.57
C GLY A 323 -12.25 -7.06 -1.24
N ASN A 324 -13.50 -7.49 -1.08
CA ASN A 324 -13.86 -8.49 -0.08
C ASN A 324 -13.31 -9.85 -0.54
N TYR A 325 -12.50 -10.46 0.29
CA TYR A 325 -11.95 -11.80 0.07
C TYR A 325 -12.75 -12.85 0.81
#